data_10340da3e73f028a22f890fbb1d06858
#
_entry.id   10340da3e73f028a22f890fbb1d06858
#
_cell.length_a   1.000
_cell.length_b   1.000
_cell.length_c   1.000
_cell.angle_alpha   90.00
_cell.angle_beta   90.00
_cell.angle_gamma   90.00
#
_symmetry.space_group_name_H-M   'P 1'
#
loop_
_entity.id
_entity.type
_entity.pdbx_description
1 polymer ?
#
loop_
_entity_poly.entity_id
_entity_poly.type
_entity_poly.pdbx_seq_one_letter_code
_entity_poly.pdbx_strand_id
1 'polypeptide(L)'
;MVVNKRLILILLFILNTAKSDELSWKGNDFTLYARQMPLAEVLHLLSENYDTAITISPLITATFSGKIPPGPPVDILNNLAAQYDLLTWFDGSMLYVYPASLLKHQVITFNILSTGRFIHYLRSQNILSSPGCEVKEITGTRAVEVSGVPSCLTRISQLASVLDNALIKRKDSAVSVSIYTLKYATAMDTQYQYRDQSVVVPGVVSVLREMSKTSVPASSTTNGSPATQALPMFAADPRQNAVIVRDYAANMAGYRKLITELDQRQQMIEISVKIID
;
A
#
# COMPACT_ATOMS: atom_id res chain seq x y z
N MET A 1 -44.26 47.01 -21.61
CA MET A 1 -43.77 46.67 -20.26
C MET A 1 -43.65 45.13 -20.21
N VAL A 2 -42.47 44.61 -20.45
CA VAL A 2 -42.21 43.17 -20.65
C VAL A 2 -41.61 42.63 -19.35
N VAL A 3 -42.34 41.73 -18.70
CA VAL A 3 -41.87 41.05 -17.47
C VAL A 3 -41.21 39.71 -17.86
N ASN A 4 -39.88 39.68 -17.76
CA ASN A 4 -39.08 38.47 -17.97
C ASN A 4 -39.26 37.50 -16.78
N LYS A 5 -39.95 36.40 -17.00
CA LYS A 5 -39.96 35.23 -16.10
C LYS A 5 -38.63 34.47 -16.23
N ARG A 6 -37.71 34.68 -15.33
CA ARG A 6 -36.55 33.80 -15.15
C ARG A 6 -37.01 32.49 -14.51
N LEU A 7 -36.98 31.43 -15.29
CA LEU A 7 -37.21 30.08 -14.89
C LEU A 7 -35.99 29.62 -14.06
N ILE A 8 -36.14 29.54 -12.74
CA ILE A 8 -35.14 28.97 -11.85
C ILE A 8 -35.30 27.46 -11.90
N LEU A 9 -34.39 26.80 -12.65
CA LEU A 9 -34.25 25.36 -12.69
C LEU A 9 -33.52 24.93 -11.40
N ILE A 10 -34.27 24.55 -10.38
CA ILE A 10 -33.73 23.93 -9.17
C ILE A 10 -33.32 22.48 -9.54
N LEU A 11 -32.04 22.29 -9.81
CA LEU A 11 -31.43 20.98 -9.97
C LEU A 11 -31.40 20.32 -8.58
N LEU A 12 -32.40 19.48 -8.31
CA LEU A 12 -32.41 18.64 -7.12
C LEU A 12 -31.29 17.60 -7.29
N PHE A 13 -30.12 17.90 -6.74
CA PHE A 13 -29.09 16.89 -6.48
C PHE A 13 -29.66 15.94 -5.42
N ILE A 14 -30.17 14.81 -5.86
CA ILE A 14 -30.44 13.67 -4.98
C ILE A 14 -29.07 13.19 -4.50
N LEU A 15 -28.66 13.62 -3.32
CA LEU A 15 -27.59 13.00 -2.56
C LEU A 15 -28.05 11.55 -2.28
N ASN A 16 -27.66 10.64 -3.14
CA ASN A 16 -27.59 9.22 -2.77
C ASN A 16 -26.53 9.14 -1.65
N THR A 17 -26.97 9.24 -0.41
CA THR A 17 -26.21 8.76 0.72
C THR A 17 -26.01 7.27 0.46
N ALA A 18 -24.81 6.89 0.04
CA ALA A 18 -24.40 5.49 0.06
C ALA A 18 -24.59 5.02 1.51
N LYS A 19 -25.71 4.32 1.77
CA LYS A 19 -25.86 3.55 2.97
C LYS A 19 -24.70 2.57 2.96
N SER A 20 -23.87 2.63 3.98
CA SER A 20 -22.89 1.61 4.28
C SER A 20 -23.58 0.25 4.18
N ASP A 21 -22.95 -0.71 3.52
CA ASP A 21 -23.43 -2.09 3.41
C ASP A 21 -23.52 -2.71 4.82
N GLU A 22 -24.61 -2.41 5.50
CA GLU A 22 -25.13 -3.23 6.58
C GLU A 22 -25.64 -4.51 5.92
N LEU A 23 -25.37 -5.66 6.54
CA LEU A 23 -25.86 -6.96 6.08
C LEU A 23 -27.34 -6.86 5.72
N SER A 24 -27.64 -6.89 4.41
CA SER A 24 -29.01 -6.71 3.88
C SER A 24 -29.75 -8.03 3.98
N TRP A 25 -30.54 -8.19 5.01
CA TRP A 25 -31.42 -9.34 5.19
C TRP A 25 -32.66 -9.18 4.30
N LYS A 26 -32.75 -9.99 3.24
CA LYS A 26 -33.90 -9.98 2.33
C LYS A 26 -34.63 -11.31 2.46
N GLY A 27 -35.82 -11.31 3.02
CA GLY A 27 -36.60 -12.54 3.20
C GLY A 27 -37.79 -12.31 4.09
N ASN A 28 -38.54 -13.41 4.31
CA ASN A 28 -39.68 -13.45 5.21
C ASN A 28 -39.23 -13.80 6.63
N ASP A 29 -40.13 -13.63 7.61
CA ASP A 29 -39.85 -14.02 8.99
C ASP A 29 -39.43 -15.50 9.07
N PHE A 30 -38.25 -15.72 9.64
CA PHE A 30 -37.73 -17.07 9.83
C PHE A 30 -38.26 -17.68 11.11
N THR A 31 -38.80 -18.87 10.98
CA THR A 31 -39.23 -19.69 12.12
C THR A 31 -38.73 -21.12 11.92
N LEU A 32 -38.22 -21.73 12.95
CA LEU A 32 -37.73 -23.10 12.90
C LEU A 32 -38.10 -23.85 14.18
N TYR A 33 -38.56 -25.09 14.05
CA TYR A 33 -38.62 -26.04 15.14
C TYR A 33 -37.76 -27.24 14.79
N ALA A 34 -36.75 -27.53 15.59
CA ALA A 34 -35.84 -28.63 15.32
C ALA A 34 -35.51 -29.42 16.59
N ARG A 35 -35.19 -30.71 16.39
CA ARG A 35 -34.65 -31.60 17.43
C ARG A 35 -33.38 -32.24 16.94
N GLN A 36 -32.27 -32.02 17.70
CA GLN A 36 -30.95 -32.56 17.40
C GLN A 36 -30.47 -32.26 15.96
N MET A 37 -30.84 -31.08 15.41
CA MET A 37 -30.36 -30.64 14.10
C MET A 37 -28.96 -30.09 14.22
N PRO A 38 -28.02 -30.40 13.34
CA PRO A 38 -26.71 -29.76 13.33
C PRO A 38 -26.83 -28.21 13.28
N LEU A 39 -26.14 -27.52 14.15
CA LEU A 39 -26.22 -26.05 14.20
C LEU A 39 -25.81 -25.40 12.87
N ALA A 40 -24.85 -26.00 12.17
CA ALA A 40 -24.45 -25.56 10.83
C ALA A 40 -25.63 -25.59 9.84
N GLU A 41 -26.50 -26.60 9.90
CA GLU A 41 -27.70 -26.71 9.05
C GLU A 41 -28.71 -25.61 9.41
N VAL A 42 -28.91 -25.34 10.72
CA VAL A 42 -29.77 -24.22 11.16
C VAL A 42 -29.29 -22.88 10.61
N LEU A 43 -27.97 -22.63 10.65
CA LEU A 43 -27.36 -21.41 10.11
C LEU A 43 -27.46 -21.33 8.57
N HIS A 44 -27.37 -22.47 7.87
CA HIS A 44 -27.61 -22.53 6.43
C HIS A 44 -29.05 -22.20 6.07
N LEU A 45 -30.02 -22.80 6.76
CA LEU A 45 -31.44 -22.48 6.58
C LEU A 45 -31.77 -21.01 6.83
N LEU A 46 -31.13 -20.42 7.86
CA LEU A 46 -31.23 -18.98 8.12
C LEU A 46 -30.69 -18.16 6.96
N SER A 47 -29.51 -18.52 6.44
CA SER A 47 -28.86 -17.80 5.34
C SER A 47 -29.64 -17.91 4.02
N GLU A 48 -30.19 -19.07 3.72
CA GLU A 48 -31.05 -19.31 2.53
C GLU A 48 -32.32 -18.48 2.60
N ASN A 49 -33.01 -18.44 3.79
CA ASN A 49 -34.22 -17.65 3.96
C ASN A 49 -34.03 -16.16 3.70
N TYR A 50 -32.81 -15.65 3.98
CA TYR A 50 -32.51 -14.22 3.85
C TYR A 50 -31.58 -13.87 2.69
N ASP A 51 -31.36 -14.82 1.76
CA ASP A 51 -30.48 -14.64 0.57
C ASP A 51 -29.11 -14.04 0.96
N THR A 52 -28.52 -14.58 2.02
CA THR A 52 -27.24 -14.11 2.57
C THR A 52 -26.19 -15.20 2.41
N ALA A 53 -25.08 -14.91 1.74
CA ALA A 53 -23.98 -15.85 1.64
C ALA A 53 -23.32 -16.08 3.01
N ILE A 54 -23.17 -17.35 3.42
CA ILE A 54 -22.58 -17.73 4.71
C ILE A 54 -21.45 -18.74 4.54
N THR A 55 -20.42 -18.60 5.35
CA THR A 55 -19.37 -19.61 5.53
C THR A 55 -19.30 -20.01 6.99
N ILE A 56 -19.51 -21.27 7.26
CA ILE A 56 -19.55 -21.82 8.62
C ILE A 56 -18.29 -22.66 8.85
N SER A 57 -17.63 -22.43 9.97
CA SER A 57 -16.44 -23.23 10.35
C SER A 57 -16.82 -24.70 10.57
N PRO A 58 -16.07 -25.65 10.00
CA PRO A 58 -16.31 -27.08 10.22
C PRO A 58 -16.09 -27.53 11.68
N LEU A 59 -15.52 -26.67 12.52
CA LEU A 59 -15.36 -26.93 13.95
C LEU A 59 -16.63 -26.67 14.78
N ILE A 60 -17.71 -26.17 14.14
CA ILE A 60 -19.01 -26.04 14.79
C ILE A 60 -19.74 -27.38 14.66
N THR A 61 -19.62 -28.20 15.71
CA THR A 61 -20.22 -29.53 15.79
C THR A 61 -21.45 -29.62 16.68
N ALA A 62 -21.86 -28.47 17.25
CA ALA A 62 -23.02 -28.38 18.16
C ALA A 62 -24.31 -28.75 17.43
N THR A 63 -25.31 -29.22 18.20
CA THR A 63 -26.68 -29.50 17.73
C THR A 63 -27.66 -28.55 18.36
N PHE A 64 -28.64 -28.12 17.59
CA PHE A 64 -29.75 -27.27 18.03
C PHE A 64 -30.99 -28.12 18.34
N SER A 65 -31.61 -27.81 19.47
CA SER A 65 -32.94 -28.37 19.81
C SER A 65 -33.76 -27.26 20.42
N GLY A 66 -34.90 -27.00 19.82
CA GLY A 66 -35.81 -25.96 20.27
C GLY A 66 -36.61 -25.30 19.19
N LYS A 67 -37.18 -24.14 19.49
CA LYS A 67 -37.96 -23.31 18.58
C LYS A 67 -37.21 -21.95 18.42
N ILE A 68 -37.00 -21.53 17.20
CA ILE A 68 -36.63 -20.15 16.86
C ILE A 68 -37.94 -19.40 16.54
N PRO A 69 -38.33 -18.42 17.36
CA PRO A 69 -39.50 -17.60 17.11
C PRO A 69 -39.24 -16.61 15.97
N PRO A 70 -40.32 -16.10 15.32
CA PRO A 70 -40.16 -15.05 14.31
C PRO A 70 -39.57 -13.79 14.96
N GLY A 71 -38.67 -13.13 14.24
CA GLY A 71 -38.00 -11.93 14.72
C GLY A 71 -36.96 -11.41 13.74
N PRO A 72 -36.33 -10.26 14.05
CA PRO A 72 -35.26 -9.71 13.23
C PRO A 72 -34.11 -10.71 13.05
N PRO A 73 -33.61 -10.93 11.82
CA PRO A 73 -32.59 -11.93 11.56
C PRO A 73 -31.27 -11.68 12.31
N VAL A 74 -30.94 -10.41 12.55
CA VAL A 74 -29.76 -10.03 13.35
C VAL A 74 -29.89 -10.52 14.80
N ASP A 75 -31.10 -10.40 15.39
CA ASP A 75 -31.35 -10.85 16.76
C ASP A 75 -31.33 -12.38 16.86
N ILE A 76 -31.88 -13.07 15.85
CA ILE A 76 -31.82 -14.53 15.76
C ILE A 76 -30.36 -14.99 15.69
N LEU A 77 -29.54 -14.37 14.80
CA LEU A 77 -28.14 -14.69 14.66
C LEU A 77 -27.35 -14.41 15.95
N ASN A 78 -27.58 -13.25 16.59
CA ASN A 78 -26.92 -12.87 17.83
C ASN A 78 -27.30 -13.82 18.99
N ASN A 79 -28.55 -14.23 19.08
CA ASN A 79 -29.01 -15.19 20.09
C ASN A 79 -28.35 -16.56 19.88
N LEU A 80 -28.28 -17.05 18.65
CA LEU A 80 -27.58 -18.30 18.34
C LEU A 80 -26.06 -18.17 18.63
N ALA A 81 -25.46 -17.05 18.26
CA ALA A 81 -24.04 -16.79 18.54
C ALA A 81 -23.75 -16.78 20.05
N ALA A 82 -24.59 -16.12 20.84
CA ALA A 82 -24.43 -16.06 22.30
C ALA A 82 -24.68 -17.43 22.95
N GLN A 83 -25.68 -18.19 22.48
CA GLN A 83 -26.02 -19.50 23.04
C GLN A 83 -24.94 -20.58 22.80
N TYR A 84 -24.28 -20.51 21.65
CA TYR A 84 -23.32 -21.51 21.21
C TYR A 84 -21.87 -21.03 21.18
N ASP A 85 -21.58 -19.88 21.81
CA ASP A 85 -20.25 -19.28 21.89
C ASP A 85 -19.60 -19.11 20.49
N LEU A 86 -20.35 -18.43 19.59
CA LEU A 86 -19.92 -18.19 18.23
C LEU A 86 -19.54 -16.73 18.03
N LEU A 87 -18.61 -16.49 17.12
CA LEU A 87 -18.27 -15.18 16.59
C LEU A 87 -18.70 -15.09 15.13
N THR A 88 -19.29 -13.96 14.80
CA THR A 88 -19.72 -13.66 13.45
C THR A 88 -18.91 -12.49 12.90
N TRP A 89 -18.58 -12.54 11.62
CA TRP A 89 -17.91 -11.46 10.92
C TRP A 89 -18.43 -11.37 9.49
N PHE A 90 -18.78 -10.15 9.06
CA PHE A 90 -19.23 -9.86 7.70
C PHE A 90 -18.19 -9.05 6.94
N ASP A 91 -17.79 -9.50 5.75
CA ASP A 91 -16.74 -8.86 4.95
C ASP A 91 -17.26 -7.86 3.91
N GLY A 92 -18.56 -7.59 3.92
CA GLY A 92 -19.27 -6.78 2.91
C GLY A 92 -20.02 -7.63 1.88
N SER A 93 -19.72 -8.92 1.76
CA SER A 93 -20.37 -9.84 0.82
C SER A 93 -20.78 -11.18 1.44
N MET A 94 -20.02 -11.65 2.42
CA MET A 94 -20.19 -12.97 3.03
C MET A 94 -20.13 -12.89 4.56
N LEU A 95 -21.03 -13.61 5.20
CA LEU A 95 -21.07 -13.78 6.64
C LEU A 95 -20.24 -15.00 7.04
N TYR A 96 -19.27 -14.81 7.91
CA TYR A 96 -18.43 -15.89 8.46
C TYR A 96 -18.85 -16.18 9.89
N VAL A 97 -19.00 -17.48 10.21
CA VAL A 97 -19.35 -17.94 11.56
C VAL A 97 -18.27 -18.90 12.06
N TYR A 98 -17.71 -18.59 13.22
CA TYR A 98 -16.64 -19.36 13.86
C TYR A 98 -16.97 -19.59 15.34
N PRO A 99 -16.46 -20.69 15.94
CA PRO A 99 -16.48 -20.81 17.40
C PRO A 99 -15.54 -19.76 18.02
N ALA A 100 -15.89 -19.20 19.15
CA ALA A 100 -15.12 -18.16 19.85
C ALA A 100 -13.68 -18.60 20.19
N SER A 101 -13.47 -19.92 20.34
CA SER A 101 -12.14 -20.51 20.56
C SER A 101 -11.13 -20.24 19.41
N LEU A 102 -11.60 -19.83 18.23
CA LEU A 102 -10.75 -19.46 17.11
C LEU A 102 -10.38 -17.98 17.06
N LEU A 103 -10.79 -17.19 18.06
CA LEU A 103 -10.34 -15.81 18.18
C LEU A 103 -8.82 -15.78 18.37
N LYS A 104 -8.13 -15.03 17.53
CA LYS A 104 -6.68 -14.85 17.57
C LYS A 104 -6.30 -13.39 17.56
N HIS A 105 -5.07 -13.12 18.03
CA HIS A 105 -4.47 -11.80 18.01
C HIS A 105 -3.25 -11.81 17.09
N GLN A 106 -3.08 -10.75 16.33
CA GLN A 106 -1.95 -10.55 15.43
C GLN A 106 -1.52 -9.09 15.43
N VAL A 107 -0.20 -8.86 15.47
CA VAL A 107 0.37 -7.51 15.31
C VAL A 107 0.79 -7.33 13.86
N ILE A 108 0.38 -6.20 13.28
CA ILE A 108 0.74 -5.79 11.92
C ILE A 108 1.53 -4.48 12.01
N THR A 109 2.72 -4.46 11.43
CA THR A 109 3.60 -3.29 11.37
C THR A 109 3.61 -2.67 9.99
N PHE A 110 3.72 -1.34 9.91
CA PHE A 110 3.76 -0.58 8.66
C PHE A 110 5.10 0.09 8.47
N ASN A 111 5.57 0.15 7.22
CA ASN A 111 6.77 0.89 6.83
C ASN A 111 6.46 2.37 6.59
N ILE A 112 5.41 2.68 5.84
CA ILE A 112 5.05 4.04 5.43
C ILE A 112 3.62 4.41 5.83
N LEU A 113 2.68 3.46 5.74
CA LEU A 113 1.27 3.70 6.04
C LEU A 113 1.11 4.09 7.52
N SER A 114 0.37 5.16 7.80
CA SER A 114 0.05 5.51 9.19
C SER A 114 -1.10 4.66 9.71
N THR A 115 -0.99 4.23 10.97
CA THR A 115 -1.98 3.44 11.70
C THR A 115 -3.36 4.08 11.68
N GLY A 116 -3.44 5.39 11.93
CA GLY A 116 -4.71 6.13 11.91
C GLY A 116 -5.40 6.13 10.54
N ARG A 117 -4.64 6.26 9.42
CA ARG A 117 -5.21 6.17 8.07
C ARG A 117 -5.73 4.77 7.78
N PHE A 118 -5.00 3.75 8.22
CA PHE A 118 -5.41 2.36 8.02
C PHE A 118 -6.70 2.05 8.78
N ILE A 119 -6.80 2.41 10.06
CA ILE A 119 -8.00 2.22 10.88
C ILE A 119 -9.18 3.01 10.30
N HIS A 120 -8.95 4.25 9.86
CA HIS A 120 -9.99 5.05 9.20
C HIS A 120 -10.51 4.37 7.93
N TYR A 121 -9.61 3.83 7.11
CA TYR A 121 -9.97 3.07 5.91
C TYR A 121 -10.81 1.84 6.27
N LEU A 122 -10.40 1.03 7.25
CA LEU A 122 -11.14 -0.15 7.67
C LEU A 122 -12.56 0.21 8.18
N ARG A 123 -12.70 1.30 8.92
CA ARG A 123 -14.01 1.80 9.37
C ARG A 123 -14.87 2.28 8.21
N SER A 124 -14.30 3.00 7.25
CA SER A 124 -15.05 3.48 6.06
C SER A 124 -15.55 2.36 5.17
N GLN A 125 -14.90 1.18 5.24
CA GLN A 125 -15.31 -0.03 4.53
C GLN A 125 -16.18 -0.97 5.39
N ASN A 126 -16.61 -0.55 6.59
CA ASN A 126 -17.37 -1.34 7.55
C ASN A 126 -16.76 -2.70 7.94
N ILE A 127 -15.47 -2.90 7.72
CA ILE A 127 -14.77 -4.16 8.06
C ILE A 127 -14.78 -4.41 9.57
N LEU A 128 -14.81 -3.34 10.38
CA LEU A 128 -14.79 -3.39 11.84
C LEU A 128 -16.18 -3.31 12.49
N SER A 129 -17.23 -3.56 11.73
CA SER A 129 -18.63 -3.45 12.23
C SER A 129 -19.13 -4.67 13.01
N SER A 130 -18.41 -5.78 12.97
CA SER A 130 -18.82 -7.05 13.59
C SER A 130 -17.95 -7.41 14.79
N PRO A 131 -18.51 -8.09 15.82
CA PRO A 131 -17.78 -8.47 17.04
C PRO A 131 -16.56 -9.36 16.80
N GLY A 132 -16.53 -10.07 15.68
CA GLY A 132 -15.43 -11.00 15.31
C GLY A 132 -14.19 -10.33 14.72
N CYS A 133 -14.08 -9.00 14.75
CA CYS A 133 -12.96 -8.28 14.15
C CYS A 133 -12.72 -6.92 14.80
N GLU A 134 -11.65 -6.77 15.55
CA GLU A 134 -11.26 -5.53 16.23
C GLU A 134 -9.82 -5.14 15.88
N VAL A 135 -9.58 -3.83 15.73
CA VAL A 135 -8.24 -3.28 15.50
C VAL A 135 -7.95 -2.17 16.48
N LYS A 136 -6.84 -2.31 17.20
CA LYS A 136 -6.33 -1.32 18.15
C LYS A 136 -4.99 -0.78 17.69
N GLU A 137 -4.79 0.52 17.82
CA GLU A 137 -3.50 1.16 17.57
C GLU A 137 -2.55 0.91 18.75
N ILE A 138 -1.30 0.53 18.44
CA ILE A 138 -0.24 0.44 19.45
C ILE A 138 0.45 1.80 19.50
N THR A 139 0.16 2.58 20.53
CA THR A 139 0.66 3.96 20.72
C THR A 139 2.18 4.03 20.67
N GLY A 140 2.69 5.06 19.97
CA GLY A 140 4.14 5.28 19.82
C GLY A 140 4.83 4.39 18.79
N THR A 141 4.07 3.55 18.08
CA THR A 141 4.60 2.66 17.04
C THR A 141 3.85 2.84 15.72
N ARG A 142 4.37 2.23 14.65
CA ARG A 142 3.64 2.07 13.39
C ARG A 142 3.03 0.68 13.29
N ALA A 143 2.36 0.26 14.33
CA ALA A 143 1.78 -1.07 14.43
C ALA A 143 0.35 -1.00 14.93
N VAL A 144 -0.45 -1.96 14.51
CA VAL A 144 -1.79 -2.22 15.02
C VAL A 144 -1.87 -3.65 15.54
N GLU A 145 -2.61 -3.83 16.62
CA GLU A 145 -3.03 -5.14 17.09
C GLU A 145 -4.40 -5.45 16.50
N VAL A 146 -4.52 -6.58 15.85
CA VAL A 146 -5.78 -7.08 15.27
C VAL A 146 -6.22 -8.29 16.08
N SER A 147 -7.43 -8.23 16.61
CA SER A 147 -8.09 -9.35 17.28
C SER A 147 -9.28 -9.79 16.46
N GLY A 148 -9.32 -11.03 16.04
CA GLY A 148 -10.41 -11.46 15.18
C GLY A 148 -10.39 -12.93 14.80
N VAL A 149 -11.47 -13.32 14.10
CA VAL A 149 -11.61 -14.63 13.48
C VAL A 149 -10.63 -14.79 12.31
N PRO A 150 -10.28 -16.02 11.89
CA PRO A 150 -9.27 -16.26 10.85
C PRO A 150 -9.49 -15.48 9.55
N SER A 151 -10.73 -15.38 9.07
CA SER A 151 -11.05 -14.62 7.84
C SER A 151 -10.80 -13.13 7.98
N CYS A 152 -11.14 -12.53 9.15
CA CYS A 152 -10.84 -11.14 9.47
C CYS A 152 -9.32 -10.88 9.45
N LEU A 153 -8.54 -11.70 10.18
CA LEU A 153 -7.08 -11.56 10.25
C LEU A 153 -6.43 -11.64 8.86
N THR A 154 -6.85 -12.61 8.05
CA THR A 154 -6.36 -12.78 6.68
C THR A 154 -6.69 -11.56 5.83
N ARG A 155 -7.94 -11.08 5.87
CA ARG A 155 -8.38 -9.91 5.09
C ARG A 155 -7.62 -8.65 5.47
N ILE A 156 -7.50 -8.37 6.79
CA ILE A 156 -6.80 -7.19 7.28
C ILE A 156 -5.31 -7.25 6.94
N SER A 157 -4.66 -8.41 7.10
CA SER A 157 -3.24 -8.58 6.77
C SER A 157 -2.97 -8.36 5.28
N GLN A 158 -3.84 -8.87 4.40
CA GLN A 158 -3.74 -8.64 2.96
C GLN A 158 -3.91 -7.16 2.61
N LEU A 159 -4.94 -6.49 3.15
CA LEU A 159 -5.17 -5.06 2.93
C LEU A 159 -4.01 -4.21 3.43
N ALA A 160 -3.48 -4.51 4.63
CA ALA A 160 -2.33 -3.83 5.20
C ALA A 160 -1.11 -3.91 4.27
N SER A 161 -0.79 -5.11 3.80
CA SER A 161 0.35 -5.33 2.90
C SER A 161 0.18 -4.63 1.55
N VAL A 162 -1.01 -4.70 0.94
CA VAL A 162 -1.29 -4.08 -0.35
C VAL A 162 -1.19 -2.55 -0.25
N LEU A 163 -1.79 -1.96 0.78
CA LEU A 163 -1.80 -0.50 0.97
C LEU A 163 -0.40 0.05 1.31
N ASP A 164 0.34 -0.61 2.19
CA ASP A 164 1.70 -0.19 2.56
C ASP A 164 2.66 -0.33 1.37
N ASN A 165 2.61 -1.45 0.64
CA ASN A 165 3.41 -1.68 -0.57
C ASN A 165 3.09 -0.68 -1.69
N ALA A 166 1.83 -0.29 -1.87
CA ALA A 166 1.44 0.73 -2.84
C ALA A 166 2.07 2.10 -2.50
N LEU A 167 2.14 2.46 -1.22
CA LEU A 167 2.80 3.69 -0.77
C LEU A 167 4.32 3.62 -0.92
N ILE A 168 4.95 2.47 -0.65
CA ILE A 168 6.38 2.23 -0.87
C ILE A 168 6.70 2.43 -2.35
N LYS A 169 5.98 1.74 -3.24
CA LYS A 169 6.18 1.88 -4.70
C LYS A 169 6.00 3.32 -5.17
N ARG A 170 4.98 4.03 -4.66
CA ARG A 170 4.76 5.44 -5.01
C ARG A 170 5.93 6.34 -4.56
N LYS A 171 6.47 6.10 -3.36
CA LYS A 171 7.64 6.82 -2.84
C LYS A 171 8.88 6.55 -3.68
N ASP A 172 9.12 5.29 -4.01
CA ASP A 172 10.29 4.85 -4.77
C ASP A 172 10.26 5.34 -6.22
N SER A 173 9.06 5.42 -6.81
CA SER A 173 8.84 5.95 -8.16
C SER A 173 8.81 7.48 -8.24
N ALA A 174 8.88 8.19 -7.11
CA ALA A 174 8.93 9.64 -7.12
C ALA A 174 10.28 10.11 -7.69
N VAL A 175 10.24 11.09 -8.61
CA VAL A 175 11.45 11.71 -9.14
C VAL A 175 12.04 12.63 -8.07
N SER A 176 13.31 12.47 -7.81
CA SER A 176 14.09 13.24 -6.83
C SER A 176 15.30 13.89 -7.49
N VAL A 177 15.75 14.99 -6.92
CA VAL A 177 16.99 15.66 -7.30
C VAL A 177 17.90 15.70 -6.09
N SER A 178 19.15 15.27 -6.26
CA SER A 178 20.17 15.32 -5.20
C SER A 178 21.44 15.97 -5.71
N ILE A 179 22.12 16.70 -4.83
CA ILE A 179 23.40 17.39 -5.11
C ILE A 179 24.47 16.73 -4.25
N TYR A 180 25.59 16.34 -4.88
CA TYR A 180 26.73 15.72 -4.25
C TYR A 180 27.98 16.57 -4.50
N THR A 181 28.48 17.24 -3.47
CA THR A 181 29.70 18.03 -3.53
C THR A 181 30.92 17.11 -3.48
N LEU A 182 31.85 17.28 -4.41
CA LEU A 182 33.08 16.50 -4.51
C LEU A 182 34.25 17.21 -3.77
N LYS A 183 35.11 16.40 -3.15
CA LYS A 183 36.30 16.89 -2.40
C LYS A 183 37.59 16.73 -3.19
N TYR A 184 37.71 15.64 -3.94
CA TYR A 184 38.98 15.27 -4.60
C TYR A 184 38.83 15.17 -6.12
N ALA A 185 37.76 14.60 -6.59
CA ALA A 185 37.46 14.46 -8.01
C ALA A 185 36.87 15.75 -8.59
N THR A 186 36.87 15.90 -9.92
CA THR A 186 36.21 17.00 -10.62
C THR A 186 34.86 16.56 -11.16
N ALA A 187 33.83 17.41 -11.01
CA ALA A 187 32.50 17.12 -11.53
C ALA A 187 32.47 17.20 -13.07
N MET A 188 33.21 18.15 -13.65
CA MET A 188 33.33 18.39 -15.10
C MET A 188 34.59 17.79 -15.66
N ASP A 189 34.57 17.56 -16.99
CA ASP A 189 35.76 17.16 -17.74
C ASP A 189 36.82 18.26 -17.68
N THR A 190 38.06 17.86 -17.47
CA THR A 190 39.22 18.76 -17.40
C THR A 190 40.11 18.52 -18.61
N GLN A 191 40.44 19.57 -19.31
CA GLN A 191 41.32 19.50 -20.48
C GLN A 191 42.73 19.94 -20.09
N TYR A 192 43.70 19.07 -20.26
CA TYR A 192 45.10 19.36 -20.04
C TYR A 192 45.80 19.46 -21.40
N GLN A 193 46.51 20.57 -21.64
CA GLN A 193 47.31 20.76 -22.82
C GLN A 193 48.78 20.50 -22.51
N TYR A 194 49.36 19.55 -23.15
CA TYR A 194 50.76 19.22 -23.03
C TYR A 194 51.42 19.27 -24.40
N ARG A 195 52.25 20.35 -24.60
CA ARG A 195 52.83 20.66 -25.93
C ARG A 195 51.74 20.77 -26.98
N ASP A 196 51.80 19.94 -28.03
CA ASP A 196 50.82 19.94 -29.15
C ASP A 196 49.70 18.94 -28.98
N GLN A 197 49.63 18.27 -27.82
CA GLN A 197 48.59 17.29 -27.52
C GLN A 197 47.64 17.79 -26.42
N SER A 198 46.33 17.64 -26.64
CA SER A 198 45.29 17.89 -25.70
C SER A 198 44.76 16.58 -25.15
N VAL A 199 44.81 16.39 -23.84
CA VAL A 199 44.29 15.24 -23.13
C VAL A 199 43.08 15.65 -22.32
N VAL A 200 41.94 15.02 -22.56
CA VAL A 200 40.71 15.24 -21.79
C VAL A 200 40.60 14.17 -20.70
N VAL A 201 40.55 14.61 -19.46
CA VAL A 201 40.25 13.74 -18.31
C VAL A 201 38.78 13.85 -18.00
N PRO A 202 38.00 12.76 -18.12
CA PRO A 202 36.56 12.81 -17.86
C PRO A 202 36.27 13.09 -16.39
N GLY A 203 35.34 14.00 -16.14
CA GLY A 203 34.80 14.27 -14.81
C GLY A 203 33.76 13.22 -14.39
N VAL A 204 33.39 13.25 -13.10
CA VAL A 204 32.44 12.28 -12.53
C VAL A 204 31.10 12.26 -13.28
N VAL A 205 30.62 13.41 -13.75
CA VAL A 205 29.37 13.49 -14.53
C VAL A 205 29.46 12.73 -15.86
N SER A 206 30.60 12.83 -16.57
CA SER A 206 30.82 12.13 -17.83
C SER A 206 30.90 10.62 -17.62
N VAL A 207 31.55 10.17 -16.56
CA VAL A 207 31.60 8.76 -16.17
C VAL A 207 30.20 8.23 -15.86
N LEU A 208 29.40 8.94 -15.06
CA LEU A 208 28.04 8.55 -14.73
C LEU A 208 27.12 8.48 -15.96
N ARG A 209 27.27 9.43 -16.88
CA ARG A 209 26.52 9.42 -18.16
C ARG A 209 26.87 8.22 -19.01
N GLU A 210 28.13 7.86 -19.11
CA GLU A 210 28.56 6.72 -19.90
C GLU A 210 28.03 5.40 -19.32
N MET A 211 28.12 5.23 -18.00
CA MET A 211 27.55 4.08 -17.28
C MET A 211 26.04 3.96 -17.49
N SER A 212 25.32 5.10 -17.53
CA SER A 212 23.85 5.09 -17.72
C SER A 212 23.42 4.73 -19.15
N LYS A 213 24.21 5.05 -20.17
CA LYS A 213 23.91 4.68 -21.56
C LYS A 213 23.96 3.18 -21.78
N THR A 214 24.81 2.47 -21.06
CA THR A 214 25.00 1.03 -21.19
C THR A 214 23.82 0.23 -20.60
N SER A 215 23.01 0.84 -19.75
CA SER A 215 21.89 0.20 -19.03
C SER A 215 20.52 0.36 -19.70
N VAL A 216 20.39 1.14 -20.78
CA VAL A 216 19.13 1.32 -21.50
C VAL A 216 19.18 0.51 -22.80
N PRO A 217 18.39 -0.57 -22.95
CA PRO A 217 18.21 -1.21 -24.24
C PRO A 217 17.57 -0.21 -25.20
N ALA A 218 18.19 -0.03 -26.36
CA ALA A 218 17.71 0.84 -27.42
C ALA A 218 16.41 0.27 -28.03
N SER A 219 15.27 0.58 -27.40
CA SER A 219 13.96 0.31 -28.00
C SER A 219 12.93 1.31 -27.46
N SER A 220 12.72 2.36 -28.26
CA SER A 220 11.41 2.88 -28.67
C SER A 220 11.54 4.32 -29.18
N THR A 221 11.89 4.44 -30.45
CA THR A 221 11.39 5.53 -31.27
C THR A 221 9.92 5.26 -31.55
N THR A 222 9.02 5.86 -30.82
CA THR A 222 7.62 6.00 -31.24
C THR A 222 7.17 7.44 -31.02
N ASN A 223 6.87 8.02 -32.16
CA ASN A 223 6.21 9.28 -32.48
C ASN A 223 5.49 10.08 -31.37
N GLY A 224 5.88 11.35 -31.18
CA GLY A 224 4.93 12.43 -31.11
C GLY A 224 4.40 12.85 -29.75
N SER A 225 5.12 12.63 -28.65
CA SER A 225 4.85 13.33 -27.39
C SER A 225 6.06 14.17 -26.98
N PRO A 226 5.86 15.36 -26.30
CA PRO A 226 6.98 16.17 -25.83
C PRO A 226 7.87 15.27 -24.98
N ALA A 227 9.14 15.18 -25.38
CA ALA A 227 10.13 14.28 -24.81
C ALA A 227 10.17 14.43 -23.27
N THR A 228 9.53 13.52 -22.58
CA THR A 228 9.77 13.30 -21.15
C THR A 228 11.25 12.94 -21.07
N GLN A 229 12.07 13.88 -20.60
CA GLN A 229 13.52 13.70 -20.53
C GLN A 229 13.81 12.38 -19.81
N ALA A 230 14.48 11.47 -20.53
CA ALA A 230 14.78 10.14 -20.02
C ALA A 230 15.62 10.26 -18.72
N LEU A 231 15.23 9.53 -17.70
CA LEU A 231 15.99 9.40 -16.45
C LEU A 231 16.98 8.23 -16.61
N PRO A 232 18.14 8.30 -15.96
CA PRO A 232 18.65 9.35 -15.07
C PRO A 232 19.24 10.54 -15.81
N MET A 233 19.24 11.72 -15.18
CA MET A 233 19.90 12.92 -15.68
C MET A 233 21.02 13.34 -14.73
N PHE A 234 22.19 13.66 -15.31
CA PHE A 234 23.37 14.12 -14.58
C PHE A 234 23.79 15.50 -15.09
N ALA A 235 24.07 16.42 -14.18
CA ALA A 235 24.62 17.74 -14.47
C ALA A 235 25.76 18.06 -13.50
N ALA A 236 26.71 18.89 -13.94
CA ALA A 236 27.76 19.40 -13.09
C ALA A 236 27.45 20.85 -12.66
N ASP A 237 27.68 21.18 -11.41
CA ASP A 237 27.82 22.58 -10.94
C ASP A 237 29.32 22.92 -10.79
N PRO A 238 29.89 23.69 -11.73
CA PRO A 238 31.32 24.01 -11.68
C PRO A 238 31.70 24.94 -10.52
N ARG A 239 30.73 25.71 -9.99
CA ARG A 239 30.98 26.68 -8.91
C ARG A 239 31.23 25.99 -7.56
N GLN A 240 30.49 24.89 -7.32
CA GLN A 240 30.56 24.11 -6.09
C GLN A 240 31.32 22.81 -6.24
N ASN A 241 31.84 22.52 -7.47
CA ASN A 241 32.39 21.22 -7.82
C ASN A 241 31.44 20.08 -7.39
N ALA A 242 30.18 20.16 -7.81
CA ALA A 242 29.14 19.24 -7.39
C ALA A 242 28.49 18.51 -8.57
N VAL A 243 28.04 17.29 -8.30
CA VAL A 243 27.25 16.46 -9.21
C VAL A 243 25.80 16.59 -8.84
N ILE A 244 24.96 17.00 -9.79
CA ILE A 244 23.50 17.05 -9.65
C ILE A 244 22.93 15.81 -10.34
N VAL A 245 22.18 15.01 -9.59
CA VAL A 245 21.51 13.80 -10.09
C VAL A 245 20.01 13.98 -9.99
N ARG A 246 19.31 13.74 -11.10
CA ARG A 246 17.85 13.66 -11.14
C ARG A 246 17.46 12.27 -11.62
N ASP A 247 16.83 11.51 -10.73
CA ASP A 247 16.37 10.14 -11.00
C ASP A 247 15.29 9.75 -9.99
N TYR A 248 14.81 8.51 -10.06
CA TYR A 248 13.89 7.97 -9.06
C TYR A 248 14.51 7.94 -7.66
N ALA A 249 13.70 8.22 -6.65
CA ALA A 249 14.14 8.29 -5.26
C ALA A 249 14.81 6.99 -4.78
N ALA A 250 14.35 5.84 -5.27
CA ALA A 250 14.94 4.54 -4.98
C ALA A 250 16.43 4.44 -5.37
N ASN A 251 16.84 5.12 -6.46
CA ASN A 251 18.21 5.04 -6.99
C ASN A 251 19.19 5.97 -6.28
N MET A 252 18.72 6.96 -5.53
CA MET A 252 19.56 8.01 -4.93
C MET A 252 20.60 7.48 -3.95
N ALA A 253 20.28 6.43 -3.20
CA ALA A 253 21.23 5.79 -2.28
C ALA A 253 22.41 5.13 -3.03
N GLY A 254 22.14 4.53 -4.19
CA GLY A 254 23.14 3.94 -5.07
C GLY A 254 24.10 4.99 -5.64
N TYR A 255 23.56 6.12 -6.12
CA TYR A 255 24.38 7.23 -6.61
C TYR A 255 25.27 7.83 -5.53
N ARG A 256 24.75 7.99 -4.30
CA ARG A 256 25.56 8.47 -3.18
C ARG A 256 26.79 7.58 -2.94
N LYS A 257 26.59 6.26 -2.89
CA LYS A 257 27.68 5.31 -2.69
C LYS A 257 28.69 5.38 -3.85
N LEU A 258 28.20 5.33 -5.08
CA LEU A 258 29.06 5.36 -6.28
C LEU A 258 29.86 6.64 -6.38
N ILE A 259 29.24 7.81 -6.16
CA ILE A 259 29.94 9.11 -6.21
C ILE A 259 30.98 9.21 -5.09
N THR A 260 30.69 8.67 -3.90
CA THR A 260 31.68 8.64 -2.79
C THR A 260 32.88 7.75 -3.14
N GLU A 261 32.67 6.65 -3.84
CA GLU A 261 33.76 5.77 -4.31
C GLU A 261 34.59 6.41 -5.45
N LEU A 262 33.96 7.24 -6.29
CA LEU A 262 34.66 7.98 -7.34
C LEU A 262 35.41 9.21 -6.81
N ASP A 263 34.98 9.78 -5.67
CA ASP A 263 35.59 10.97 -5.05
C ASP A 263 36.75 10.60 -4.10
N GLN A 264 37.68 9.78 -4.56
CA GLN A 264 38.87 9.39 -3.78
C GLN A 264 40.07 10.28 -4.09
N ARG A 265 40.93 10.42 -3.08
CA ARG A 265 42.15 11.15 -3.23
C ARG A 265 43.08 10.43 -4.20
N GLN A 266 43.55 11.13 -5.24
CA GLN A 266 44.56 10.61 -6.17
C GLN A 266 45.88 10.37 -5.44
N GLN A 267 46.52 9.24 -5.73
CA GLN A 267 47.87 8.95 -5.22
C GLN A 267 48.88 9.75 -6.03
N MET A 268 49.69 10.52 -5.34
CA MET A 268 50.84 11.21 -5.97
C MET A 268 51.98 10.21 -6.12
N ILE A 269 52.54 10.13 -7.33
CA ILE A 269 53.75 9.34 -7.63
C ILE A 269 54.87 10.34 -7.86
N GLU A 270 55.91 10.26 -7.09
CA GLU A 270 57.16 11.01 -7.32
C GLU A 270 58.14 10.15 -8.14
N ILE A 271 58.56 10.65 -9.26
CA ILE A 271 59.56 9.99 -10.11
C ILE A 271 60.83 10.78 -10.07
N SER A 272 61.89 10.26 -9.43
CA SER A 272 63.22 10.84 -9.38
C SER A 272 64.06 10.20 -10.49
N VAL A 273 64.57 11.01 -11.44
CA VAL A 273 65.48 10.57 -12.50
C VAL A 273 66.87 11.10 -12.21
N LYS A 274 67.84 10.21 -12.01
CA LYS A 274 69.25 10.57 -11.84
C LYS A 274 70.00 10.27 -13.16
N ILE A 275 70.48 11.30 -13.83
CA ILE A 275 71.36 11.17 -14.97
C ILE A 275 72.79 11.03 -14.44
N ILE A 276 73.49 9.97 -14.80
CA ILE A 276 74.88 9.72 -14.43
C ILE A 276 75.63 9.84 -15.76
N ASP A 277 76.63 10.83 -15.81
CA ASP A 277 77.58 10.99 -16.90
C ASP A 277 78.71 9.98 -16.75
#